data_1b53ccb04308c08fc2943d39679c8850
#
_entry.id   1b53ccb04308c08fc2943d39679c8850
#
_cell.length_a   1.000
_cell.length_b   1.000
_cell.length_c   1.000
_cell.angle_alpha   90.00
_cell.angle_beta   90.00
_cell.angle_gamma   90.00
#
_symmetry.space_group_name_H-M   'P 1'
#
loop_
_entity.id
_entity.type
_entity.pdbx_description
1 polymer ?
#
loop_
_entity_poly.entity_id
_entity_poly.type
_entity_poly.pdbx_seq_one_letter_code
_entity_poly.pdbx_strand_id
1 'polypeptide(L)'
;MKKVSDIHAIKIIFFITACYVGLWAIRIPTIKDQLQTDYVGVGYIMLSFAIGSIVAMIFANALILKTSTKSILTCTLIAEGCLWLPVPFIQELWLFMVFSFVFGMSYGAFEIACNVYASNLEVREKKSMMSGFHAFWSLGVLFGSLITSFLLEWNYSFISNILLYVIILLPLSLYFVLCLESQVETKSEDSSKKNIFFIWPLLIFLLALIAMANALTEGSVDAWGALYMRDFIQVDGFYIGLATLSFNIFMVIGRFSGDWVRDKIGVFLLIFFLFLSTIISLIILSNLSSIYAAIIGFHY
;
A
#
# COMPACT_ATOMS: atom_id res chain seq x y z
N MET A 1 -9.39 -30.90 7.94
CA MET A 1 -9.31 -29.76 7.03
C MET A 1 -7.89 -29.67 6.48
N LYS A 2 -7.68 -29.54 5.16
CA LYS A 2 -6.34 -29.28 4.61
C LYS A 2 -5.84 -27.95 5.18
N LYS A 3 -4.66 -27.94 5.81
CA LYS A 3 -4.01 -26.72 6.31
C LYS A 3 -3.77 -25.78 5.10
N VAL A 4 -4.18 -24.53 5.21
CA VAL A 4 -3.87 -23.51 4.18
C VAL A 4 -2.36 -23.38 4.11
N SER A 5 -1.77 -23.40 2.91
CA SER A 5 -0.32 -23.23 2.79
C SER A 5 0.07 -21.79 3.11
N ASP A 6 1.26 -21.60 3.71
CA ASP A 6 1.81 -20.28 4.05
C ASP A 6 1.82 -19.32 2.86
N ILE A 7 2.12 -19.84 1.65
CA ILE A 7 2.13 -19.06 0.41
C ILE A 7 0.75 -18.44 0.12
N HIS A 8 -0.32 -19.22 0.28
CA HIS A 8 -1.67 -18.72 0.06
C HIS A 8 -2.09 -17.77 1.20
N ALA A 9 -1.76 -18.11 2.43
CA ALA A 9 -2.11 -17.29 3.58
C ALA A 9 -1.45 -15.89 3.48
N ILE A 10 -0.16 -15.82 3.19
CA ILE A 10 0.52 -14.52 3.07
C ILE A 10 0.03 -13.71 1.87
N LYS A 11 -0.29 -14.33 0.73
CA LYS A 11 -0.92 -13.65 -0.42
C LYS A 11 -2.23 -12.99 -0.04
N ILE A 12 -3.06 -13.70 0.73
CA ILE A 12 -4.36 -13.17 1.17
C ILE A 12 -4.18 -12.08 2.23
N ILE A 13 -3.17 -12.16 3.10
CA ILE A 13 -2.83 -11.10 4.03
C ILE A 13 -2.42 -9.82 3.28
N PHE A 14 -1.54 -9.91 2.27
CA PHE A 14 -1.21 -8.78 1.39
C PHE A 14 -2.47 -8.17 0.75
N PHE A 15 -3.35 -9.01 0.21
CA PHE A 15 -4.59 -8.57 -0.42
C PHE A 15 -5.53 -7.85 0.57
N ILE A 16 -5.73 -8.40 1.77
CA ILE A 16 -6.64 -7.85 2.78
C ILE A 16 -6.17 -6.48 3.25
N THR A 17 -4.90 -6.35 3.63
CA THR A 17 -4.33 -5.06 4.06
C THR A 17 -4.41 -4.03 2.94
N ALA A 18 -4.13 -4.43 1.71
CA ALA A 18 -4.25 -3.55 0.56
C ALA A 18 -5.69 -3.10 0.27
N CYS A 19 -6.72 -3.89 0.64
CA CYS A 19 -8.12 -3.41 0.56
C CYS A 19 -8.35 -2.17 1.45
N TYR A 20 -7.74 -2.09 2.63
CA TYR A 20 -7.80 -0.89 3.47
C TYR A 20 -7.08 0.31 2.84
N VAL A 21 -5.99 0.08 2.10
CA VAL A 21 -5.33 1.14 1.33
C VAL A 21 -6.27 1.67 0.25
N GLY A 22 -7.00 0.79 -0.45
CA GLY A 22 -8.04 1.19 -1.40
C GLY A 22 -9.18 2.00 -0.76
N LEU A 23 -9.64 1.62 0.44
CA LEU A 23 -10.58 2.40 1.24
C LEU A 23 -10.04 3.80 1.54
N TRP A 24 -8.79 3.88 2.04
CA TRP A 24 -8.10 5.14 2.32
C TRP A 24 -8.08 6.05 1.10
N ALA A 25 -7.56 5.54 -0.03
CA ALA A 25 -7.38 6.31 -1.25
C ALA A 25 -8.69 6.99 -1.73
N ILE A 26 -9.82 6.29 -1.65
CA ILE A 26 -11.11 6.83 -2.12
C ILE A 26 -11.76 7.75 -1.08
N ARG A 27 -11.51 7.56 0.22
CA ARG A 27 -12.13 8.34 1.30
C ARG A 27 -11.32 9.56 1.75
N ILE A 28 -10.14 9.82 1.18
CA ILE A 28 -9.36 11.04 1.47
C ILE A 28 -10.17 12.32 1.28
N PRO A 29 -10.96 12.51 0.20
CA PRO A 29 -11.85 13.66 0.08
C PRO A 29 -12.84 13.78 1.23
N THR A 30 -13.44 12.67 1.68
CA THR A 30 -14.35 12.64 2.84
C THR A 30 -13.64 13.07 4.13
N ILE A 31 -12.40 12.61 4.33
CA ILE A 31 -11.58 12.97 5.50
C ILE A 31 -11.22 14.47 5.46
N LYS A 32 -10.84 15.01 4.30
CA LYS A 32 -10.56 16.42 4.12
C LYS A 32 -11.75 17.29 4.53
N ASP A 33 -12.96 16.92 4.07
CA ASP A 33 -14.19 17.66 4.38
C ASP A 33 -14.59 17.52 5.86
N GLN A 34 -14.46 16.31 6.44
CA GLN A 34 -14.71 16.04 7.86
C GLN A 34 -13.83 16.91 8.77
N LEU A 35 -12.57 17.11 8.42
CA LEU A 35 -11.61 17.91 9.17
C LEU A 35 -11.67 19.40 8.83
N GLN A 36 -12.51 19.79 7.86
CA GLN A 36 -12.61 21.15 7.34
C GLN A 36 -11.23 21.76 7.02
N THR A 37 -10.36 20.95 6.42
CA THR A 37 -8.97 21.32 6.14
C THR A 37 -8.72 21.53 4.65
N ASP A 38 -7.58 22.11 4.32
CA ASP A 38 -7.09 22.29 2.97
C ASP A 38 -6.15 21.16 2.52
N TYR A 39 -5.55 21.28 1.34
CA TYR A 39 -4.58 20.29 0.83
C TYR A 39 -3.30 20.24 1.67
N VAL A 40 -2.93 21.34 2.32
CA VAL A 40 -1.76 21.39 3.20
C VAL A 40 -2.01 20.55 4.44
N GLY A 41 -3.20 20.64 5.03
CA GLY A 41 -3.59 19.79 6.15
C GLY A 41 -3.64 18.32 5.80
N VAL A 42 -4.15 17.96 4.60
CA VAL A 42 -4.07 16.58 4.09
C VAL A 42 -2.60 16.13 3.95
N GLY A 43 -1.72 17.00 3.44
CA GLY A 43 -0.28 16.76 3.38
C GLY A 43 0.34 16.49 4.75
N TYR A 44 -0.05 17.21 5.79
CA TYR A 44 0.42 16.97 7.17
C TYR A 44 -0.03 15.61 7.72
N ILE A 45 -1.26 15.19 7.41
CA ILE A 45 -1.76 13.86 7.78
C ILE A 45 -0.87 12.76 7.15
N MET A 46 -0.61 12.87 5.86
CA MET A 46 0.23 11.93 5.12
C MET A 46 1.67 11.91 5.61
N LEU A 47 2.23 13.09 5.89
CA LEU A 47 3.57 13.23 6.46
C LEU A 47 3.66 12.58 7.85
N SER A 48 2.65 12.78 8.69
CA SER A 48 2.59 12.16 10.02
C SER A 48 2.54 10.64 9.93
N PHE A 49 1.74 10.09 9.03
CA PHE A 49 1.69 8.66 8.73
C PHE A 49 3.07 8.13 8.27
N ALA A 50 3.71 8.82 7.32
CA ALA A 50 5.02 8.42 6.79
C ALA A 50 6.10 8.43 7.87
N ILE A 51 6.15 9.46 8.73
CA ILE A 51 7.08 9.53 9.85
C ILE A 51 6.84 8.37 10.82
N GLY A 52 5.59 8.09 11.19
CA GLY A 52 5.24 6.96 12.04
C GLY A 52 5.69 5.63 11.45
N SER A 53 5.47 5.42 10.16
CA SER A 53 5.88 4.22 9.43
C SER A 53 7.42 4.05 9.45
N ILE A 54 8.17 5.11 9.15
CA ILE A 54 9.65 5.08 9.19
C ILE A 54 10.15 4.77 10.59
N VAL A 55 9.59 5.39 11.63
CA VAL A 55 9.96 5.12 13.02
C VAL A 55 9.76 3.65 13.36
N ALA A 56 8.61 3.07 13.01
CA ALA A 56 8.36 1.66 13.26
C ALA A 56 9.31 0.75 12.47
N MET A 57 9.59 1.06 11.20
CA MET A 57 10.51 0.28 10.36
C MET A 57 11.92 0.19 10.95
N ILE A 58 12.43 1.27 11.57
CA ILE A 58 13.74 1.29 12.23
C ILE A 58 13.80 0.25 13.37
N PHE A 59 12.71 0.09 14.13
CA PHE A 59 12.68 -0.81 15.28
C PHE A 59 12.08 -2.20 14.97
N ALA A 60 11.40 -2.35 13.83
CA ALA A 60 10.66 -3.57 13.47
C ALA A 60 11.56 -4.82 13.49
N ASN A 61 12.75 -4.74 12.92
CA ASN A 61 13.66 -5.89 12.89
C ASN A 61 14.10 -6.32 14.29
N ALA A 62 14.41 -5.38 15.18
CA ALA A 62 14.76 -5.69 16.57
C ALA A 62 13.58 -6.31 17.33
N LEU A 63 12.35 -5.89 17.01
CA LEU A 63 11.13 -6.42 17.60
C LEU A 63 10.83 -7.84 17.07
N ILE A 64 11.01 -8.08 15.76
CA ILE A 64 10.89 -9.41 15.14
C ILE A 64 11.83 -10.42 15.83
N LEU A 65 13.09 -10.04 16.03
CA LEU A 65 14.09 -10.93 16.69
C LEU A 65 13.77 -11.21 18.16
N LYS A 66 13.00 -10.37 18.83
CA LYS A 66 12.58 -10.55 20.25
C LYS A 66 11.29 -11.35 20.38
N THR A 67 10.43 -11.32 19.37
CA THR A 67 9.10 -11.95 19.41
C THR A 67 8.97 -13.04 18.36
N SER A 68 8.39 -12.72 17.23
CA SER A 68 8.39 -13.47 15.97
C SER A 68 7.71 -12.64 14.88
N THR A 69 8.00 -12.88 13.62
CA THR A 69 7.32 -12.26 12.49
C THR A 69 5.80 -12.48 12.56
N LYS A 70 5.36 -13.68 12.89
CA LYS A 70 3.94 -14.02 13.03
C LYS A 70 3.26 -13.21 14.13
N SER A 71 3.91 -13.01 15.29
CA SER A 71 3.35 -12.22 16.39
C SER A 71 3.15 -10.76 15.98
N ILE A 72 4.13 -10.17 15.29
CA ILE A 72 4.01 -8.80 14.80
C ILE A 72 2.90 -8.68 13.77
N LEU A 73 2.82 -9.59 12.80
CA LEU A 73 1.72 -9.63 11.83
C LEU A 73 0.36 -9.70 12.54
N THR A 74 0.24 -10.55 13.57
CA THR A 74 -1.01 -10.67 14.31
C THR A 74 -1.39 -9.36 15.01
N CYS A 75 -0.44 -8.74 15.72
CA CYS A 75 -0.68 -7.49 16.43
C CYS A 75 -1.02 -6.34 15.46
N THR A 76 -0.30 -6.23 14.35
CA THR A 76 -0.51 -5.14 13.38
C THR A 76 -1.80 -5.29 12.61
N LEU A 77 -2.23 -6.51 12.26
CA LEU A 77 -3.53 -6.75 11.62
C LEU A 77 -4.71 -6.44 12.56
N ILE A 78 -4.58 -6.76 13.86
CA ILE A 78 -5.58 -6.34 14.86
C ILE A 78 -5.60 -4.81 14.96
N ALA A 79 -4.42 -4.19 15.06
CA ALA A 79 -4.30 -2.75 15.15
C ALA A 79 -4.87 -2.05 13.91
N GLU A 80 -4.59 -2.56 12.70
CA GLU A 80 -5.14 -2.02 11.45
C GLU A 80 -6.67 -1.99 11.48
N GLY A 81 -7.33 -3.11 11.77
CA GLY A 81 -8.79 -3.15 11.86
C GLY A 81 -9.35 -2.24 12.95
N CYS A 82 -8.73 -2.22 14.15
CA CYS A 82 -9.19 -1.39 15.26
C CYS A 82 -8.95 0.11 15.04
N LEU A 83 -7.84 0.48 14.42
CA LEU A 83 -7.50 1.88 14.14
C LEU A 83 -8.42 2.52 13.10
N TRP A 84 -9.08 1.76 12.24
CA TRP A 84 -10.08 2.32 11.33
C TRP A 84 -11.35 2.82 12.05
N LEU A 85 -11.73 2.22 13.18
CA LEU A 85 -12.99 2.51 13.85
C LEU A 85 -13.13 3.97 14.36
N PRO A 86 -12.10 4.62 14.96
CA PRO A 86 -12.20 6.00 15.41
C PRO A 86 -12.12 7.05 14.29
N VAL A 87 -11.64 6.70 13.09
CA VAL A 87 -11.39 7.65 11.99
C VAL A 87 -12.59 8.57 11.68
N PRO A 88 -13.85 8.10 11.60
CA PRO A 88 -14.99 8.95 11.29
C PRO A 88 -15.35 9.97 12.39
N PHE A 89 -14.81 9.81 13.58
CA PHE A 89 -15.16 10.61 14.75
C PHE A 89 -14.11 11.67 15.10
N ILE A 90 -12.93 11.63 14.47
CA ILE A 90 -11.87 12.60 14.70
C ILE A 90 -12.15 13.83 13.83
N GLN A 91 -12.42 14.99 14.46
CA GLN A 91 -12.74 16.24 13.78
C GLN A 91 -11.59 17.26 13.84
N GLU A 92 -10.64 17.08 14.75
CA GLU A 92 -9.52 17.99 14.92
C GLU A 92 -8.29 17.53 14.11
N LEU A 93 -7.76 18.41 13.27
CA LEU A 93 -6.61 18.09 12.40
C LEU A 93 -5.39 17.59 13.20
N TRP A 94 -5.03 18.28 14.29
CA TRP A 94 -3.88 17.88 15.12
C TRP A 94 -4.06 16.48 15.73
N LEU A 95 -5.28 16.15 16.16
CA LEU A 95 -5.60 14.83 16.69
C LEU A 95 -5.54 13.76 15.61
N PHE A 96 -6.02 14.09 14.40
CA PHE A 96 -5.91 13.19 13.26
C PHE A 96 -4.44 12.96 12.85
N MET A 97 -3.56 13.97 12.94
CA MET A 97 -2.13 13.84 12.69
C MET A 97 -1.47 12.88 13.71
N VAL A 98 -1.76 13.03 15.01
CA VAL A 98 -1.26 12.10 16.05
C VAL A 98 -1.77 10.69 15.78
N PHE A 99 -3.04 10.56 15.45
CA PHE A 99 -3.64 9.29 15.10
C PHE A 99 -2.98 8.66 13.86
N SER A 100 -2.75 9.45 12.80
CA SER A 100 -2.08 9.00 11.57
C SER A 100 -0.64 8.55 11.83
N PHE A 101 0.08 9.21 12.75
CA PHE A 101 1.40 8.76 13.18
C PHE A 101 1.35 7.35 13.81
N VAL A 102 0.40 7.10 14.73
CA VAL A 102 0.22 5.79 15.35
C VAL A 102 -0.20 4.73 14.33
N PHE A 103 -1.10 5.11 13.41
CA PHE A 103 -1.52 4.23 12.31
C PHE A 103 -0.32 3.89 11.41
N GLY A 104 0.50 4.88 11.06
CA GLY A 104 1.74 4.70 10.32
C GLY A 104 2.72 3.76 11.02
N MET A 105 2.87 3.87 12.35
CA MET A 105 3.70 2.93 13.11
C MET A 105 3.21 1.48 12.98
N SER A 106 1.91 1.25 13.06
CA SER A 106 1.33 -0.08 12.86
C SER A 106 1.58 -0.60 11.46
N TYR A 107 1.35 0.25 10.45
CA TYR A 107 1.55 -0.08 9.05
C TYR A 107 3.02 -0.39 8.72
N GLY A 108 3.96 0.44 9.16
CA GLY A 108 5.40 0.21 8.92
C GLY A 108 5.92 -1.07 9.57
N ALA A 109 5.44 -1.41 10.77
CA ALA A 109 5.76 -2.67 11.42
C ALA A 109 5.16 -3.87 10.66
N PHE A 110 3.92 -3.75 10.19
CA PHE A 110 3.28 -4.74 9.32
C PHE A 110 4.09 -4.97 8.05
N GLU A 111 4.47 -3.91 7.36
CA GLU A 111 5.15 -4.00 6.07
C GLU A 111 6.49 -4.74 6.19
N ILE A 112 7.31 -4.40 7.19
CA ILE A 112 8.56 -5.12 7.44
C ILE A 112 8.29 -6.58 7.78
N ALA A 113 7.37 -6.87 8.67
CA ALA A 113 7.06 -8.24 9.08
C ALA A 113 6.54 -9.09 7.90
N CYS A 114 5.65 -8.52 7.08
CA CYS A 114 5.07 -9.19 5.93
C CYS A 114 6.13 -9.51 4.87
N ASN A 115 7.00 -8.55 4.55
CA ASN A 115 8.08 -8.73 3.59
C ASN A 115 9.16 -9.70 4.10
N VAL A 116 9.50 -9.66 5.40
CA VAL A 116 10.42 -10.63 6.02
C VAL A 116 9.83 -12.05 5.94
N TYR A 117 8.54 -12.21 6.28
CA TYR A 117 7.89 -13.51 6.17
C TYR A 117 7.89 -14.03 4.72
N ALA A 118 7.54 -13.17 3.77
CA ALA A 118 7.54 -13.51 2.34
C ALA A 118 8.93 -13.86 1.81
N SER A 119 9.97 -13.13 2.21
CA SER A 119 11.36 -13.39 1.84
C SER A 119 11.84 -14.74 2.39
N ASN A 120 11.52 -15.05 3.65
CA ASN A 120 11.85 -16.34 4.25
C ASN A 120 11.14 -17.51 3.53
N LEU A 121 9.92 -17.29 3.01
CA LEU A 121 9.24 -18.28 2.18
C LEU A 121 9.98 -18.51 0.85
N GLU A 122 10.46 -17.46 0.17
CA GLU A 122 11.26 -17.61 -1.06
C GLU A 122 12.49 -18.47 -0.83
N VAL A 123 13.21 -18.21 0.27
CA VAL A 123 14.40 -18.99 0.64
C VAL A 123 14.03 -20.45 0.93
N ARG A 124 12.95 -20.69 1.67
CA ARG A 124 12.48 -22.04 2.01
C ARG A 124 12.06 -22.85 0.79
N GLU A 125 11.29 -22.23 -0.09
CA GLU A 125 10.72 -22.86 -1.29
C GLU A 125 11.70 -22.84 -2.49
N LYS A 126 12.83 -22.14 -2.38
CA LYS A 126 13.84 -21.95 -3.45
C LYS A 126 13.23 -21.43 -4.75
N LYS A 127 12.26 -20.53 -4.65
CA LYS A 127 11.52 -19.97 -5.77
C LYS A 127 11.24 -18.50 -5.55
N SER A 128 11.50 -17.66 -6.55
CA SER A 128 11.09 -16.23 -6.52
C SER A 128 9.57 -16.11 -6.55
N MET A 129 8.99 -15.40 -5.58
CA MET A 129 7.55 -15.23 -5.39
C MET A 129 7.17 -13.81 -5.00
N MET A 130 8.13 -12.93 -4.70
CA MET A 130 7.88 -11.58 -4.18
C MET A 130 7.00 -10.76 -5.13
N SER A 131 7.26 -10.81 -6.44
CA SER A 131 6.42 -10.16 -7.45
C SER A 131 4.96 -10.63 -7.38
N GLY A 132 4.75 -11.94 -7.13
CA GLY A 132 3.42 -12.50 -6.94
C GLY A 132 2.72 -11.99 -5.66
N PHE A 133 3.43 -11.80 -4.55
CA PHE A 133 2.86 -11.22 -3.33
C PHE A 133 2.44 -9.76 -3.56
N HIS A 134 3.30 -8.96 -4.20
CA HIS A 134 2.96 -7.58 -4.56
C HIS A 134 1.87 -7.48 -5.63
N ALA A 135 1.68 -8.48 -6.50
CA ALA A 135 0.53 -8.53 -7.40
C ALA A 135 -0.79 -8.69 -6.61
N PHE A 136 -0.79 -9.51 -5.54
CA PHE A 136 -1.94 -9.60 -4.63
C PHE A 136 -2.20 -8.32 -3.85
N TRP A 137 -1.15 -7.57 -3.51
CA TRP A 137 -1.27 -6.21 -2.96
C TRP A 137 -2.04 -5.30 -3.93
N SER A 138 -1.58 -5.18 -5.19
CA SER A 138 -2.27 -4.33 -6.19
C SER A 138 -3.70 -4.77 -6.45
N LEU A 139 -3.97 -6.08 -6.47
CA LEU A 139 -5.33 -6.60 -6.55
C LEU A 139 -6.17 -6.17 -5.34
N GLY A 140 -5.58 -6.13 -4.15
CA GLY A 140 -6.24 -5.67 -2.93
C GLY A 140 -6.59 -4.19 -2.99
N VAL A 141 -5.66 -3.32 -3.40
CA VAL A 141 -5.93 -1.89 -3.59
C VAL A 141 -7.04 -1.69 -4.63
N LEU A 142 -6.93 -2.36 -5.77
CA LEU A 142 -7.93 -2.31 -6.83
C LEU A 142 -9.32 -2.72 -6.31
N PHE A 143 -9.42 -3.85 -5.60
CA PHE A 143 -10.68 -4.37 -5.10
C PHE A 143 -11.27 -3.49 -3.99
N GLY A 144 -10.43 -3.03 -3.07
CA GLY A 144 -10.84 -2.09 -2.02
C GLY A 144 -11.33 -0.76 -2.58
N SER A 145 -10.61 -0.18 -3.53
CA SER A 145 -11.02 1.05 -4.23
C SER A 145 -12.33 0.85 -4.98
N LEU A 146 -12.49 -0.28 -5.66
CA LEU A 146 -13.71 -0.60 -6.42
C LEU A 146 -14.94 -0.68 -5.51
N ILE A 147 -14.85 -1.46 -4.43
CA ILE A 147 -15.96 -1.57 -3.46
C ILE A 147 -16.26 -0.20 -2.84
N THR A 148 -15.23 0.54 -2.41
CA THR A 148 -15.45 1.85 -1.79
C THR A 148 -16.07 2.85 -2.76
N SER A 149 -15.69 2.82 -4.05
CA SER A 149 -16.30 3.67 -5.08
C SER A 149 -17.78 3.34 -5.30
N PHE A 150 -18.16 2.07 -5.33
CA PHE A 150 -19.58 1.69 -5.39
C PHE A 150 -20.36 2.10 -4.13
N LEU A 151 -19.76 1.95 -2.94
CA LEU A 151 -20.40 2.38 -1.70
C LEU A 151 -20.57 3.90 -1.65
N LEU A 152 -19.64 4.66 -2.25
CA LEU A 152 -19.75 6.10 -2.39
C LEU A 152 -20.89 6.47 -3.36
N GLU A 153 -21.00 5.82 -4.51
CA GLU A 153 -22.10 5.99 -5.47
C GLU A 153 -23.47 5.74 -4.84
N TRP A 154 -23.57 4.71 -4.01
CA TRP A 154 -24.81 4.38 -3.31
C TRP A 154 -25.02 5.20 -2.03
N ASN A 155 -24.27 6.26 -1.81
CA ASN A 155 -24.35 7.15 -0.65
C ASN A 155 -24.22 6.45 0.71
N TYR A 156 -23.45 5.35 0.77
CA TYR A 156 -23.12 4.75 2.06
C TYR A 156 -22.26 5.69 2.89
N SER A 157 -22.61 5.85 4.16
CA SER A 157 -21.88 6.69 5.08
C SER A 157 -20.44 6.18 5.25
N PHE A 158 -19.52 7.08 5.63
CA PHE A 158 -18.12 6.73 5.88
C PHE A 158 -18.01 5.65 6.99
N ILE A 159 -18.82 5.78 8.05
CA ILE A 159 -18.89 4.79 9.15
C ILE A 159 -19.32 3.44 8.61
N SER A 160 -20.39 3.38 7.79
CA SER A 160 -20.89 2.11 7.23
C SER A 160 -19.85 1.44 6.34
N ASN A 161 -19.10 2.21 5.57
CA ASN A 161 -18.02 1.70 4.74
C ASN A 161 -16.89 1.08 5.60
N ILE A 162 -16.44 1.78 6.65
CA ILE A 162 -15.42 1.26 7.58
C ILE A 162 -15.91 0.00 8.29
N LEU A 163 -17.14 0.01 8.82
CA LEU A 163 -17.69 -1.15 9.52
C LEU A 163 -17.77 -2.38 8.62
N LEU A 164 -18.19 -2.22 7.35
CA LEU A 164 -18.19 -3.31 6.38
C LEU A 164 -16.80 -3.94 6.23
N TYR A 165 -15.76 -3.10 6.07
CA TYR A 165 -14.39 -3.56 5.93
C TYR A 165 -13.89 -4.25 7.19
N VAL A 166 -14.06 -3.63 8.35
CA VAL A 166 -13.57 -4.19 9.61
C VAL A 166 -14.26 -5.51 9.94
N ILE A 167 -15.60 -5.60 9.81
CA ILE A 167 -16.36 -6.82 10.12
C ILE A 167 -15.96 -7.99 9.22
N ILE A 168 -15.61 -7.73 7.95
CA ILE A 168 -15.26 -8.79 7.00
C ILE A 168 -13.74 -9.06 7.03
N LEU A 169 -12.93 -8.02 6.90
CA LEU A 169 -11.50 -8.18 6.65
C LEU A 169 -10.70 -8.51 7.92
N LEU A 170 -11.08 -7.98 9.09
CA LEU A 170 -10.35 -8.27 10.33
C LEU A 170 -10.44 -9.76 10.73
N PRO A 171 -11.61 -10.40 10.81
CA PRO A 171 -11.66 -11.83 11.11
C PRO A 171 -10.96 -12.67 10.04
N LEU A 172 -11.05 -12.27 8.77
CA LEU A 172 -10.41 -12.98 7.67
C LEU A 172 -8.87 -12.87 7.78
N SER A 173 -8.33 -11.69 8.06
CA SER A 173 -6.88 -11.49 8.25
C SER A 173 -6.36 -12.29 9.45
N LEU A 174 -7.11 -12.31 10.55
CA LEU A 174 -6.77 -13.10 11.74
C LEU A 174 -6.79 -14.61 11.45
N TYR A 175 -7.77 -15.09 10.70
CA TYR A 175 -7.80 -16.48 10.28
C TYR A 175 -6.53 -16.85 9.49
N PHE A 176 -6.15 -16.06 8.50
CA PHE A 176 -4.98 -16.38 7.67
C PHE A 176 -3.65 -16.23 8.42
N VAL A 177 -3.50 -15.23 9.29
CA VAL A 177 -2.27 -15.10 10.08
C VAL A 177 -2.11 -16.24 11.09
N LEU A 178 -3.22 -16.74 11.65
CA LEU A 178 -3.18 -17.92 12.52
C LEU A 178 -2.78 -19.20 11.78
N CYS A 179 -3.10 -19.30 10.48
CA CYS A 179 -2.69 -20.43 9.64
C CYS A 179 -1.19 -20.42 9.33
N LEU A 180 -0.50 -19.29 9.41
CA LEU A 180 0.95 -19.20 9.15
C LEU A 180 1.75 -20.06 10.13
N GLU A 181 2.82 -20.66 9.64
CA GLU A 181 3.80 -21.34 10.51
C GLU A 181 4.67 -20.31 11.24
N SER A 182 4.99 -20.60 12.49
CA SER A 182 5.97 -19.79 13.21
C SER A 182 7.35 -20.04 12.63
N GLN A 183 7.95 -19.00 12.05
CA GLN A 183 9.32 -19.08 11.53
C GLN A 183 10.29 -18.85 12.68
N VAL A 184 11.36 -19.66 12.72
CA VAL A 184 12.45 -19.45 13.67
C VAL A 184 13.36 -18.37 13.09
N GLU A 185 13.32 -17.19 13.70
CA GLU A 185 14.19 -16.08 13.34
C GLU A 185 15.61 -16.38 13.86
N THR A 186 16.47 -16.90 13.00
CA THR A 186 17.88 -17.07 13.35
C THR A 186 18.59 -15.71 13.27
N LYS A 187 19.22 -15.32 14.39
CA LYS A 187 20.23 -14.26 14.31
C LYS A 187 21.30 -14.74 13.34
N SER A 188 21.49 -14.05 12.22
CA SER A 188 22.67 -14.24 11.42
C SER A 188 23.88 -13.97 12.33
N GLU A 189 24.72 -14.98 12.58
CA GLU A 189 25.91 -14.85 13.45
C GLU A 189 26.92 -13.82 12.92
N ASP A 190 26.71 -13.28 11.74
CA ASP A 190 27.59 -12.33 11.05
C ASP A 190 27.26 -10.86 11.30
N SER A 191 26.54 -10.53 12.39
CA SER A 191 26.47 -9.15 12.88
C SER A 191 27.76 -8.75 13.61
N SER A 192 28.94 -8.96 12.98
CA SER A 192 30.08 -8.15 13.31
C SER A 192 29.62 -6.69 13.19
N LYS A 193 29.85 -5.92 14.25
CA LYS A 193 29.56 -4.47 14.36
C LYS A 193 30.30 -3.66 13.27
N LYS A 194 30.04 -3.93 12.01
CA LYS A 194 30.44 -3.06 10.91
C LYS A 194 29.49 -1.87 10.95
N ASN A 195 30.06 -0.71 11.21
CA ASN A 195 29.35 0.57 11.20
C ASN A 195 28.44 0.63 9.99
N ILE A 196 27.13 0.56 10.22
CA ILE A 196 26.06 0.55 9.20
C ILE A 196 26.08 1.84 8.34
N PHE A 197 26.81 2.86 8.77
CA PHE A 197 26.99 4.13 8.06
C PHE A 197 28.08 4.14 6.99
N PHE A 198 28.78 3.03 6.73
CA PHE A 198 29.92 3.07 5.84
C PHE A 198 29.72 2.25 4.57
N ILE A 199 29.51 2.98 3.48
CA ILE A 199 29.65 2.61 2.07
C ILE A 199 28.60 1.59 1.60
N TRP A 200 27.40 2.08 1.40
CA TRP A 200 26.51 1.44 0.42
C TRP A 200 27.20 1.53 -0.95
N PRO A 201 27.41 0.41 -1.66
CA PRO A 201 27.87 0.47 -3.03
C PRO A 201 26.98 1.42 -3.84
N LEU A 202 27.54 2.23 -4.71
CA LEU A 202 26.80 3.19 -5.55
C LEU A 202 25.57 2.52 -6.20
N LEU A 203 25.70 1.26 -6.59
CA LEU A 203 24.61 0.46 -7.17
C LEU A 203 23.39 0.36 -6.22
N ILE A 204 23.61 0.07 -4.94
CA ILE A 204 22.51 -0.04 -3.96
C ILE A 204 21.84 1.32 -3.76
N PHE A 205 22.62 2.40 -3.72
CA PHE A 205 22.07 3.75 -3.63
C PHE A 205 21.22 4.11 -4.86
N LEU A 206 21.68 3.79 -6.07
CA LEU A 206 20.92 4.02 -7.31
C LEU A 206 19.62 3.17 -7.34
N LEU A 207 19.69 1.91 -6.94
CA LEU A 207 18.50 1.07 -6.84
C LEU A 207 17.50 1.61 -5.80
N ALA A 208 17.99 2.12 -4.66
CA ALA A 208 17.14 2.76 -3.66
C ALA A 208 16.45 4.03 -4.20
N LEU A 209 17.15 4.85 -5.01
CA LEU A 209 16.55 6.01 -5.66
C LEU A 209 15.46 5.62 -6.65
N ILE A 210 15.66 4.57 -7.44
CA ILE A 210 14.65 4.06 -8.37
C ILE A 210 13.43 3.54 -7.59
N ALA A 211 13.65 2.76 -6.54
CA ALA A 211 12.58 2.27 -5.68
C ALA A 211 11.81 3.41 -5.00
N MET A 212 12.50 4.45 -4.53
CA MET A 212 11.90 5.64 -3.96
C MET A 212 11.06 6.40 -4.99
N ALA A 213 11.55 6.59 -6.21
CA ALA A 213 10.78 7.25 -7.28
C ALA A 213 9.48 6.47 -7.60
N ASN A 214 9.57 5.14 -7.69
CA ASN A 214 8.40 4.29 -7.90
C ASN A 214 7.39 4.41 -6.73
N ALA A 215 7.86 4.34 -5.49
CA ALA A 215 7.02 4.48 -4.31
C ALA A 215 6.35 5.87 -4.21
N LEU A 216 7.06 6.94 -4.62
CA LEU A 216 6.49 8.29 -4.71
C LEU A 216 5.36 8.36 -5.74
N THR A 217 5.51 7.72 -6.89
CA THR A 217 4.49 7.68 -7.94
C THR A 217 3.24 6.94 -7.44
N GLU A 218 3.39 5.69 -6.97
CA GLU A 218 2.30 4.87 -6.44
C GLU A 218 1.61 5.59 -5.26
N GLY A 219 2.37 6.07 -4.29
CA GLY A 219 1.85 6.80 -3.14
C GLY A 219 1.16 8.12 -3.51
N SER A 220 1.60 8.79 -4.56
CA SER A 220 0.94 10.03 -5.02
C SER A 220 -0.43 9.75 -5.61
N VAL A 221 -0.61 8.67 -6.35
CA VAL A 221 -1.93 8.28 -6.88
C VAL A 221 -2.87 7.90 -5.74
N ASP A 222 -2.42 7.08 -4.79
CA ASP A 222 -3.24 6.67 -3.65
C ASP A 222 -3.57 7.84 -2.70
N ALA A 223 -2.69 8.84 -2.62
CA ALA A 223 -2.86 10.00 -1.77
C ALA A 223 -3.69 11.13 -2.41
N TRP A 224 -3.54 11.37 -3.69
CA TRP A 224 -4.08 12.55 -4.35
C TRP A 224 -5.05 12.24 -5.48
N GLY A 225 -5.10 10.99 -5.98
CA GLY A 225 -5.93 10.61 -7.12
C GLY A 225 -7.41 10.93 -6.93
N ALA A 226 -7.99 10.59 -5.78
CA ALA A 226 -9.39 10.86 -5.48
C ALA A 226 -9.69 12.37 -5.31
N LEU A 227 -8.77 13.14 -4.71
CA LEU A 227 -8.87 14.59 -4.63
C LEU A 227 -8.77 15.25 -6.00
N TYR A 228 -7.85 14.76 -6.85
CA TYR A 228 -7.75 15.24 -8.23
C TYR A 228 -9.05 15.00 -9.01
N MET A 229 -9.62 13.81 -8.91
CA MET A 229 -10.88 13.48 -9.59
C MET A 229 -12.02 14.33 -9.08
N ARG A 230 -12.19 14.48 -7.76
CA ARG A 230 -13.30 15.26 -7.19
C ARG A 230 -13.13 16.77 -7.40
N ASP A 231 -11.97 17.32 -7.03
CA ASP A 231 -11.79 18.77 -6.91
C ASP A 231 -11.33 19.42 -8.22
N PHE A 232 -10.59 18.71 -9.08
CA PHE A 232 -10.06 19.22 -10.35
C PHE A 232 -10.88 18.77 -11.56
N ILE A 233 -11.19 17.46 -11.67
CA ILE A 233 -12.04 16.93 -12.75
C ILE A 233 -13.53 17.20 -12.46
N GLN A 234 -13.89 17.46 -11.20
CA GLN A 234 -15.25 17.78 -10.74
C GLN A 234 -16.24 16.61 -10.96
N VAL A 235 -15.86 15.41 -10.59
CA VAL A 235 -16.71 14.21 -10.61
C VAL A 235 -17.10 13.79 -9.21
N ASP A 236 -18.22 13.07 -9.12
CA ASP A 236 -18.81 12.58 -7.88
C ASP A 236 -18.97 11.05 -7.90
N GLY A 237 -19.37 10.49 -6.75
CA GLY A 237 -19.76 9.10 -6.61
C GLY A 237 -18.65 8.13 -7.00
N PHE A 238 -19.00 7.14 -7.81
CA PHE A 238 -18.08 6.12 -8.30
C PHE A 238 -16.87 6.68 -9.04
N TYR A 239 -17.06 7.78 -9.78
CA TYR A 239 -16.04 8.37 -10.64
C TYR A 239 -14.85 8.95 -9.88
N ILE A 240 -15.01 9.28 -8.60
CA ILE A 240 -13.92 9.73 -7.73
C ILE A 240 -12.79 8.68 -7.66
N GLY A 241 -13.14 7.40 -7.73
CA GLY A 241 -12.18 6.29 -7.66
C GLY A 241 -11.42 5.99 -8.95
N LEU A 242 -11.78 6.59 -10.09
CA LEU A 242 -11.24 6.17 -11.39
C LEU A 242 -9.74 6.36 -11.53
N ALA A 243 -9.13 7.35 -10.87
CA ALA A 243 -7.67 7.52 -10.87
C ALA A 243 -6.98 6.29 -10.25
N THR A 244 -7.35 5.94 -9.02
CA THR A 244 -6.80 4.79 -8.31
C THR A 244 -7.14 3.47 -8.99
N LEU A 245 -8.37 3.33 -9.53
CA LEU A 245 -8.80 2.13 -10.26
C LEU A 245 -7.98 1.94 -11.53
N SER A 246 -7.86 2.99 -12.36
CA SER A 246 -7.09 2.95 -13.60
C SER A 246 -5.63 2.56 -13.33
N PHE A 247 -4.97 3.28 -12.42
CA PHE A 247 -3.60 3.02 -12.04
C PHE A 247 -3.39 1.57 -11.57
N ASN A 248 -4.24 1.08 -10.65
CA ASN A 248 -4.09 -0.28 -10.12
C ASN A 248 -4.44 -1.38 -11.13
N ILE A 249 -5.35 -1.15 -12.08
CA ILE A 249 -5.58 -2.10 -13.20
C ILE A 249 -4.29 -2.29 -14.01
N PHE A 250 -3.66 -1.19 -14.42
CA PHE A 250 -2.42 -1.27 -15.20
C PHE A 250 -1.25 -1.80 -14.37
N MET A 251 -1.19 -1.47 -13.07
CA MET A 251 -0.22 -2.05 -12.14
C MET A 251 -0.34 -3.58 -12.05
N VAL A 252 -1.57 -4.10 -11.93
CA VAL A 252 -1.83 -5.55 -11.92
C VAL A 252 -1.38 -6.18 -13.23
N ILE A 253 -1.79 -5.60 -14.37
CA ILE A 253 -1.39 -6.09 -15.68
C ILE A 253 0.15 -6.09 -15.83
N GLY A 254 0.79 -4.99 -15.46
CA GLY A 254 2.24 -4.83 -15.52
C GLY A 254 2.99 -5.86 -14.67
N ARG A 255 2.52 -6.10 -13.41
CA ARG A 255 3.15 -7.08 -12.50
C ARG A 255 3.01 -8.53 -12.98
N PHE A 256 1.92 -8.88 -13.67
CA PHE A 256 1.75 -10.22 -14.23
C PHE A 256 2.42 -10.40 -15.59
N SER A 257 2.54 -9.36 -16.41
CA SER A 257 3.09 -9.44 -17.77
C SER A 257 4.55 -9.01 -17.89
N GLY A 258 5.07 -8.27 -16.90
CA GLY A 258 6.35 -7.58 -16.96
C GLY A 258 7.54 -8.49 -17.26
N ASP A 259 7.60 -9.67 -16.64
CA ASP A 259 8.67 -10.65 -16.92
C ASP A 259 8.63 -11.13 -18.37
N TRP A 260 7.44 -11.47 -18.87
CA TRP A 260 7.28 -11.91 -20.24
C TRP A 260 7.61 -10.80 -21.28
N VAL A 261 7.22 -9.55 -21.00
CA VAL A 261 7.57 -8.41 -21.86
C VAL A 261 9.07 -8.17 -21.84
N ARG A 262 9.68 -8.13 -20.64
CA ARG A 262 11.12 -7.97 -20.46
C ARG A 262 11.91 -9.02 -21.25
N ASP A 263 11.49 -10.28 -21.20
CA ASP A 263 12.17 -11.39 -21.87
C ASP A 263 12.05 -11.30 -23.41
N LYS A 264 10.98 -10.66 -23.91
CA LYS A 264 10.79 -10.45 -25.36
C LYS A 264 11.55 -9.26 -25.94
N ILE A 265 11.50 -8.09 -25.27
CA ILE A 265 12.02 -6.84 -25.83
C ILE A 265 13.32 -6.38 -25.13
N GLY A 266 13.69 -7.03 -24.02
CA GLY A 266 14.87 -6.67 -23.23
C GLY A 266 14.62 -5.51 -22.27
N VAL A 267 15.50 -5.42 -21.25
CA VAL A 267 15.37 -4.46 -20.14
C VAL A 267 15.44 -3.01 -20.63
N PHE A 268 16.37 -2.67 -21.50
CA PHE A 268 16.58 -1.29 -21.96
C PHE A 268 15.37 -0.73 -22.72
N LEU A 269 14.82 -1.53 -23.63
CA LEU A 269 13.69 -1.10 -24.45
C LEU A 269 12.41 -1.01 -23.59
N LEU A 270 12.24 -1.93 -22.64
CA LEU A 270 11.15 -1.88 -21.66
C LEU A 270 11.22 -0.59 -20.85
N ILE A 271 12.36 -0.28 -20.25
CA ILE A 271 12.55 0.94 -19.44
C ILE A 271 12.29 2.19 -20.31
N PHE A 272 12.77 2.22 -21.55
CA PHE A 272 12.52 3.34 -22.47
C PHE A 272 11.02 3.57 -22.70
N PHE A 273 10.25 2.53 -22.98
CA PHE A 273 8.81 2.66 -23.19
C PHE A 273 8.07 3.04 -21.92
N LEU A 274 8.48 2.55 -20.76
CA LEU A 274 7.89 2.95 -19.47
C LEU A 274 8.13 4.43 -19.19
N PHE A 275 9.34 4.94 -19.39
CA PHE A 275 9.62 6.39 -19.25
C PHE A 275 8.82 7.23 -20.25
N LEU A 276 8.75 6.81 -21.50
CA LEU A 276 7.97 7.51 -22.52
C LEU A 276 6.48 7.54 -22.14
N SER A 277 5.93 6.43 -21.70
CA SER A 277 4.57 6.30 -21.21
C SER A 277 4.32 7.28 -20.04
N THR A 278 5.20 7.31 -19.03
CA THR A 278 5.09 8.23 -17.90
C THR A 278 5.10 9.71 -18.33
N ILE A 279 5.99 10.08 -19.25
CA ILE A 279 6.03 11.46 -19.77
C ILE A 279 4.71 11.82 -20.48
N ILE A 280 4.21 10.94 -21.33
CA ILE A 280 2.92 11.14 -22.04
C ILE A 280 1.79 11.28 -21.03
N SER A 281 1.73 10.43 -20.01
CA SER A 281 0.73 10.47 -18.95
C SER A 281 0.74 11.79 -18.20
N LEU A 282 1.91 12.28 -17.79
CA LEU A 282 2.05 13.56 -17.12
C LEU A 282 1.62 14.74 -18.00
N ILE A 283 1.93 14.71 -19.30
CA ILE A 283 1.47 15.72 -20.27
C ILE A 283 -0.06 15.69 -20.37
N ILE A 284 -0.68 14.52 -20.45
CA ILE A 284 -2.13 14.36 -20.50
C ILE A 284 -2.76 14.94 -19.22
N LEU A 285 -2.30 14.53 -18.06
CA LEU A 285 -2.84 14.96 -16.76
C LEU A 285 -2.67 16.46 -16.52
N SER A 286 -1.59 17.08 -17.02
CA SER A 286 -1.34 18.50 -16.82
C SER A 286 -2.06 19.43 -17.79
N ASN A 287 -2.51 18.91 -18.94
CA ASN A 287 -3.08 19.76 -19.99
C ASN A 287 -4.56 19.49 -20.29
N LEU A 288 -5.10 18.35 -19.88
CA LEU A 288 -6.46 17.94 -20.21
C LEU A 288 -7.28 17.68 -18.94
N SER A 289 -8.36 18.47 -18.77
CA SER A 289 -9.27 18.36 -17.63
C SER A 289 -10.53 17.57 -18.00
N SER A 290 -10.38 16.32 -18.36
CA SER A 290 -11.52 15.44 -18.64
C SER A 290 -11.38 14.08 -17.97
N ILE A 291 -12.50 13.43 -17.72
CA ILE A 291 -12.54 12.09 -17.12
C ILE A 291 -11.78 11.06 -17.95
N TYR A 292 -11.87 11.13 -19.29
CA TYR A 292 -11.14 10.24 -20.20
C TYR A 292 -9.64 10.49 -20.14
N ALA A 293 -9.23 11.76 -20.09
CA ALA A 293 -7.83 12.14 -19.94
C ALA A 293 -7.27 11.66 -18.60
N ALA A 294 -8.04 11.74 -17.51
CA ALA A 294 -7.65 11.22 -16.22
C ALA A 294 -7.46 9.70 -16.26
N ILE A 295 -8.42 8.94 -16.80
CA ILE A 295 -8.30 7.48 -16.95
C ILE A 295 -7.06 7.09 -17.74
N ILE A 296 -6.81 7.76 -18.88
CA ILE A 296 -5.64 7.48 -19.71
C ILE A 296 -4.36 7.98 -19.03
N GLY A 297 -4.39 9.12 -18.35
CA GLY A 297 -3.23 9.69 -17.69
C GLY A 297 -2.77 8.92 -16.45
N PHE A 298 -3.64 8.15 -15.79
CA PHE A 298 -3.29 7.32 -14.64
C PHE A 298 -2.94 5.86 -15.01
N HIS A 299 -2.58 5.57 -16.27
CA HIS A 299 -2.22 4.20 -16.70
C HIS A 299 -0.73 3.85 -16.54
N TYR A 300 0.11 4.78 -16.11
CA TYR A 300 1.59 4.64 -16.04
C TYR A 300 2.11 3.90 -14.81
#